data_44092c87d22ddc68cfce81c111884718
#
_entry.id   44092c87d22ddc68cfce81c111884718
#
_cell.length_a   1.000
_cell.length_b   1.000
_cell.length_c   1.000
_cell.angle_alpha   90.00
_cell.angle_beta   90.00
_cell.angle_gamma   90.00
#
_symmetry.space_group_name_H-M   'P 1'
#
loop_
_entity.id
_entity.type
_entity.pdbx_description
1 polymer ?
#
loop_
_entity_poly.entity_id
_entity_poly.type
_entity_poly.pdbx_seq_one_letter_code
_entity_poly.pdbx_strand_id
1 'polypeptide(L)'
;MRYLVLALLLLPIVSFASSSKTIKLAYSDIESFPFQMGNGNDVATPPGISVEIIEQLAHMLQFKVEYVRVPGKRVLQHIKSNEVDGGFIFSYNHERAQYAHYPIINGQVDSALRIATLDYFLYRLKIQKLEWDGVKLYSTGNRPVGVHTGFSIIDTLKENEISTLEVSSTQHLFKMLRKRRVIAVAVQSNIADSYIDENKLASIEKVYPPILSKYYYLIFSHRFTENNPELVRQIWRTIGDIRDQVTVNSIKKYTTRHH
;
A
#
# COMPACT_ATOMS: atom_id res chain seq x y z
N MET A 1 15.53 13.92 -77.77
CA MET A 1 15.67 14.24 -76.34
C MET A 1 14.38 13.83 -75.63
N ARG A 2 14.44 12.73 -74.84
CA ARG A 2 13.26 12.23 -74.06
C ARG A 2 13.51 12.66 -72.64
N TYR A 3 12.65 13.56 -72.12
CA TYR A 3 12.68 13.95 -70.68
C TYR A 3 11.95 12.89 -69.87
N LEU A 4 12.66 12.20 -69.00
CA LEU A 4 12.10 11.27 -68.02
C LEU A 4 11.69 12.10 -66.79
N VAL A 5 10.38 12.30 -66.59
CA VAL A 5 9.84 12.97 -65.40
C VAL A 5 9.74 11.92 -64.30
N LEU A 6 10.65 12.02 -63.29
CA LEU A 6 10.63 11.17 -62.08
C LEU A 6 9.59 11.74 -61.12
N ALA A 7 8.40 11.15 -61.06
CA ALA A 7 7.38 11.51 -60.08
C ALA A 7 7.75 10.96 -58.70
N LEU A 8 8.20 11.84 -57.79
CA LEU A 8 8.52 11.49 -56.38
C LEU A 8 7.19 11.35 -55.60
N LEU A 9 6.76 10.13 -55.36
CA LEU A 9 5.60 9.81 -54.51
C LEU A 9 5.92 10.13 -53.04
N LEU A 10 5.52 11.30 -52.55
CA LEU A 10 5.49 11.67 -51.14
C LEU A 10 4.36 10.88 -50.43
N LEU A 11 4.69 9.77 -49.80
CA LEU A 11 3.79 9.06 -48.91
C LEU A 11 3.64 9.88 -47.61
N PRO A 12 2.42 10.21 -47.18
CA PRO A 12 2.21 10.89 -45.92
C PRO A 12 2.60 9.93 -44.77
N ILE A 13 3.58 10.31 -43.96
CA ILE A 13 3.88 9.63 -42.69
C ILE A 13 2.73 9.98 -41.75
N VAL A 14 1.75 9.08 -41.65
CA VAL A 14 0.73 9.17 -40.60
C VAL A 14 1.37 8.86 -39.27
N SER A 15 1.78 9.90 -38.54
CA SER A 15 2.23 9.79 -37.16
C SER A 15 1.01 9.44 -36.29
N PHE A 16 0.87 8.16 -35.94
CA PHE A 16 -0.08 7.77 -34.93
C PHE A 16 0.44 8.32 -33.59
N ALA A 17 -0.08 9.45 -33.16
CA ALA A 17 0.07 9.90 -31.79
C ALA A 17 -0.57 8.85 -30.89
N SER A 18 0.24 7.95 -30.32
CA SER A 18 -0.22 7.01 -29.30
C SER A 18 -0.62 7.83 -28.08
N SER A 19 -1.93 8.01 -27.90
CA SER A 19 -2.45 8.59 -26.66
C SER A 19 -2.02 7.71 -25.52
N SER A 20 -1.11 8.21 -24.67
CA SER A 20 -0.68 7.45 -23.51
C SER A 20 -1.89 7.21 -22.59
N LYS A 21 -2.15 5.94 -22.27
CA LYS A 21 -3.25 5.53 -21.40
C LYS A 21 -3.05 6.13 -20.02
N THR A 22 -4.11 6.64 -19.42
CA THR A 22 -4.12 7.04 -18.01
C THR A 22 -4.74 5.95 -17.17
N ILE A 23 -4.07 5.55 -16.07
CA ILE A 23 -4.54 4.57 -15.08
C ILE A 23 -4.84 5.33 -13.79
N LYS A 24 -6.06 5.21 -13.29
CA LYS A 24 -6.49 5.85 -12.05
C LYS A 24 -6.28 4.90 -10.87
N LEU A 25 -5.34 5.23 -9.98
CA LEU A 25 -4.97 4.42 -8.83
C LEU A 25 -5.33 5.11 -7.51
N ALA A 26 -6.00 4.38 -6.63
CA ALA A 26 -6.30 4.87 -5.29
C ALA A 26 -5.41 4.25 -4.22
N TYR A 27 -5.16 5.00 -3.13
CA TYR A 27 -4.44 4.51 -1.96
C TYR A 27 -4.87 5.26 -0.69
N SER A 28 -4.45 4.74 0.47
CA SER A 28 -4.86 5.27 1.77
C SER A 28 -4.38 6.72 1.98
N ASP A 29 -5.21 7.52 2.65
CA ASP A 29 -4.91 8.86 3.14
C ASP A 29 -4.08 8.86 4.43
N ILE A 30 -3.79 7.68 5.01
CA ILE A 30 -2.93 7.51 6.18
C ILE A 30 -1.49 7.33 5.70
N GLU A 31 -0.57 8.10 6.26
CA GLU A 31 0.85 7.92 6.02
C GLU A 31 1.31 6.51 6.43
N SER A 32 2.14 5.89 5.58
CA SER A 32 2.81 4.61 5.82
C SER A 32 4.29 4.75 5.43
N PHE A 33 5.04 5.50 6.25
CA PHE A 33 6.46 5.78 6.05
C PHE A 33 7.28 4.50 5.89
N PRO A 34 8.20 4.39 4.95
CA PRO A 34 8.51 5.33 3.85
C PRO A 34 7.77 5.01 2.54
N PHE A 35 6.78 4.09 2.56
CA PHE A 35 6.13 3.55 1.35
C PHE A 35 5.09 4.50 0.74
N GLN A 36 4.33 5.21 1.56
CA GLN A 36 3.43 6.29 1.14
C GLN A 36 3.50 7.42 2.16
N MET A 37 3.77 8.64 1.68
CA MET A 37 4.06 9.79 2.54
C MET A 37 2.85 10.71 2.69
N GLY A 38 2.83 11.43 3.81
CA GLY A 38 1.82 12.44 4.13
C GLY A 38 0.46 11.86 4.53
N ASN A 39 -0.29 12.65 5.26
CA ASN A 39 -1.69 12.36 5.63
C ASN A 39 -2.63 13.28 4.85
N GLY A 40 -3.84 12.78 4.54
CA GLY A 40 -4.85 13.52 3.79
C GLY A 40 -4.87 13.20 2.30
N ASN A 41 -5.55 14.05 1.52
CA ASN A 41 -5.96 13.72 0.15
C ASN A 41 -4.90 14.06 -0.91
N ASP A 42 -3.88 14.85 -0.57
CA ASP A 42 -2.86 15.27 -1.52
C ASP A 42 -1.68 14.30 -1.58
N VAL A 43 -1.10 14.13 -2.76
CA VAL A 43 0.15 13.39 -2.93
C VAL A 43 1.29 14.21 -2.33
N ALA A 44 1.98 13.64 -1.36
CA ALA A 44 3.09 14.32 -0.68
C ALA A 44 4.33 14.47 -1.58
N THR A 45 5.24 15.34 -1.19
CA THR A 45 6.56 15.49 -1.79
C THR A 45 7.65 15.37 -0.72
N PRO A 46 8.49 14.32 -0.77
CA PRO A 46 8.46 13.17 -1.68
C PRO A 46 7.25 12.25 -1.40
N PRO A 47 6.79 11.47 -2.42
CA PRO A 47 5.49 10.80 -2.36
C PRO A 47 5.48 9.46 -1.61
N GLY A 48 6.64 8.84 -1.43
CA GLY A 48 6.82 7.51 -0.86
C GLY A 48 7.26 6.46 -1.87
N ILE A 49 7.99 5.45 -1.37
CA ILE A 49 8.66 4.44 -2.21
C ILE A 49 7.69 3.71 -3.14
N SER A 50 6.47 3.39 -2.67
CA SER A 50 5.49 2.70 -3.51
C SER A 50 5.00 3.56 -4.67
N VAL A 51 4.85 4.86 -4.46
CA VAL A 51 4.51 5.81 -5.53
C VAL A 51 5.69 5.92 -6.50
N GLU A 52 6.93 6.02 -6.02
CA GLU A 52 8.12 6.07 -6.89
C GLU A 52 8.27 4.80 -7.74
N ILE A 53 7.96 3.61 -7.19
CA ILE A 53 7.91 2.36 -7.97
C ILE A 53 6.87 2.48 -9.10
N ILE A 54 5.68 2.97 -8.79
CA ILE A 54 4.59 3.13 -9.76
C ILE A 54 4.95 4.16 -10.84
N GLU A 55 5.56 5.28 -10.47
CA GLU A 55 6.01 6.29 -11.43
C GLU A 55 7.08 5.74 -12.38
N GLN A 56 8.05 5.00 -11.85
CA GLN A 56 9.08 4.40 -12.68
C GLN A 56 8.50 3.36 -13.65
N LEU A 57 7.61 2.47 -13.18
CA LEU A 57 6.96 1.52 -14.07
C LEU A 57 6.04 2.18 -15.10
N ALA A 58 5.37 3.28 -14.74
CA ALA A 58 4.53 4.04 -15.64
C ALA A 58 5.35 4.65 -16.79
N HIS A 59 6.52 5.18 -16.46
CA HIS A 59 7.48 5.66 -17.47
C HIS A 59 7.96 4.52 -18.39
N MET A 60 8.33 3.36 -17.82
CA MET A 60 8.81 2.21 -18.60
C MET A 60 7.74 1.64 -19.53
N LEU A 61 6.49 1.58 -19.08
CA LEU A 61 5.35 1.00 -19.82
C LEU A 61 4.53 2.05 -20.58
N GLN A 62 4.96 3.31 -20.61
CA GLN A 62 4.41 4.41 -21.41
C GLN A 62 2.93 4.71 -21.09
N PHE A 63 2.53 4.71 -19.80
CA PHE A 63 1.22 5.18 -19.36
C PHE A 63 1.34 6.33 -18.34
N LYS A 64 0.23 7.01 -18.05
CA LYS A 64 0.13 8.04 -17.02
C LYS A 64 -0.63 7.51 -15.81
N VAL A 65 -0.37 8.08 -14.63
CA VAL A 65 -1.11 7.73 -13.41
C VAL A 65 -1.86 8.95 -12.90
N GLU A 66 -3.13 8.74 -12.53
CA GLU A 66 -3.93 9.67 -11.73
C GLU A 66 -4.09 9.08 -10.34
N TYR A 67 -3.68 9.80 -9.31
CA TYR A 67 -3.75 9.33 -7.93
C TYR A 67 -4.98 9.86 -7.21
N VAL A 68 -5.63 8.98 -6.43
CA VAL A 68 -6.75 9.31 -5.54
C VAL A 68 -6.41 8.86 -4.13
N ARG A 69 -6.38 9.77 -3.17
CA ARG A 69 -6.15 9.46 -1.75
C ARG A 69 -7.44 9.60 -0.97
N VAL A 70 -7.84 8.51 -0.31
CA VAL A 70 -9.07 8.44 0.50
C VAL A 70 -8.88 7.39 1.60
N PRO A 71 -9.70 7.38 2.67
CA PRO A 71 -9.65 6.34 3.69
C PRO A 71 -9.63 4.94 3.10
N GLY A 72 -8.79 4.04 3.65
CA GLY A 72 -8.52 2.71 3.08
C GLY A 72 -9.76 1.87 2.74
N LYS A 73 -10.82 1.92 3.59
CA LYS A 73 -12.12 1.29 3.24
C LYS A 73 -12.75 1.88 1.98
N ARG A 74 -12.63 3.18 1.78
CA ARG A 74 -13.18 3.86 0.60
C ARG A 74 -12.39 3.51 -0.66
N VAL A 75 -11.05 3.34 -0.56
CA VAL A 75 -10.25 2.82 -1.68
C VAL A 75 -10.82 1.49 -2.18
N LEU A 76 -11.07 0.54 -1.28
CA LEU A 76 -11.63 -0.77 -1.64
C LEU A 76 -13.03 -0.67 -2.25
N GLN A 77 -13.88 0.27 -1.76
CA GLN A 77 -15.18 0.55 -2.35
C GLN A 77 -15.06 1.10 -3.78
N HIS A 78 -14.15 2.06 -4.02
CA HIS A 78 -13.91 2.62 -5.36
C HIS A 78 -13.39 1.57 -6.35
N ILE A 79 -12.55 0.61 -5.90
CA ILE A 79 -12.13 -0.52 -6.74
C ILE A 79 -13.33 -1.40 -7.08
N LYS A 80 -14.15 -1.75 -6.09
CA LYS A 80 -15.33 -2.60 -6.25
C LYS A 80 -16.38 -1.96 -7.17
N SER A 81 -16.59 -0.64 -7.07
CA SER A 81 -17.54 0.11 -7.92
C SER A 81 -16.96 0.52 -9.28
N ASN A 82 -15.69 0.19 -9.55
CA ASN A 82 -14.95 0.58 -10.76
C ASN A 82 -14.83 2.11 -10.96
N GLU A 83 -14.83 2.90 -9.89
CA GLU A 83 -14.56 4.35 -9.92
C GLU A 83 -13.07 4.65 -10.08
N VAL A 84 -12.21 3.66 -9.74
CA VAL A 84 -10.77 3.65 -10.02
C VAL A 84 -10.40 2.34 -10.69
N ASP A 85 -9.28 2.35 -11.42
CA ASP A 85 -8.79 1.18 -12.13
C ASP A 85 -8.10 0.19 -11.18
N GLY A 86 -7.51 0.69 -10.09
CA GLY A 86 -6.84 -0.13 -9.09
C GLY A 86 -6.46 0.63 -7.84
N GLY A 87 -5.68 -0.02 -6.98
CA GLY A 87 -5.13 0.58 -5.76
C GLY A 87 -3.93 -0.20 -5.27
N PHE A 88 -3.12 0.39 -4.42
CA PHE A 88 -1.89 -0.25 -3.96
C PHE A 88 -1.75 -0.21 -2.43
N ILE A 89 -0.77 -0.99 -1.91
CA ILE A 89 -0.59 -1.29 -0.49
C ILE A 89 -1.80 -2.05 0.08
N PHE A 90 -2.29 -3.04 -0.68
CA PHE A 90 -3.32 -3.97 -0.20
C PHE A 90 -2.78 -5.39 -0.12
N SER A 91 -2.81 -5.98 1.09
CA SER A 91 -2.52 -7.39 1.27
C SER A 91 -3.68 -8.24 0.75
N TYR A 92 -3.35 -9.47 0.33
CA TYR A 92 -4.35 -10.43 -0.10
C TYR A 92 -5.25 -10.89 1.06
N ASN A 93 -6.55 -10.99 0.80
CA ASN A 93 -7.50 -11.85 1.49
C ASN A 93 -8.61 -12.27 0.53
N HIS A 94 -9.37 -13.31 0.90
CA HIS A 94 -10.40 -13.89 0.03
C HIS A 94 -11.54 -12.91 -0.28
N GLU A 95 -11.96 -12.09 0.67
CA GLU A 95 -13.02 -11.10 0.46
C GLU A 95 -12.60 -10.08 -0.62
N ARG A 96 -11.39 -9.55 -0.53
CA ARG A 96 -10.87 -8.59 -1.51
C ARG A 96 -10.71 -9.20 -2.89
N ALA A 97 -10.31 -10.46 -2.97
CA ALA A 97 -10.16 -11.17 -4.24
C ALA A 97 -11.49 -11.39 -4.97
N GLN A 98 -12.64 -11.21 -4.31
CA GLN A 98 -13.96 -11.28 -4.94
C GLN A 98 -14.26 -10.07 -5.85
N TYR A 99 -13.59 -8.94 -5.66
CA TYR A 99 -13.85 -7.71 -6.41
C TYR A 99 -12.58 -7.00 -6.93
N ALA A 100 -11.41 -7.55 -6.64
CA ALA A 100 -10.13 -7.04 -7.11
C ALA A 100 -9.20 -8.18 -7.54
N HIS A 101 -8.50 -7.98 -8.65
CA HIS A 101 -7.50 -8.92 -9.13
C HIS A 101 -6.16 -8.71 -8.43
N TYR A 102 -5.59 -9.82 -7.97
CA TYR A 102 -4.25 -9.95 -7.41
C TYR A 102 -3.36 -10.74 -8.39
N PRO A 103 -2.02 -10.63 -8.28
CA PRO A 103 -1.11 -11.45 -9.09
C PRO A 103 -1.12 -12.91 -8.60
N ILE A 104 -2.08 -13.68 -9.07
CA ILE A 104 -2.26 -15.10 -8.72
C ILE A 104 -1.64 -15.98 -9.81
N ILE A 105 -0.74 -16.88 -9.40
CA ILE A 105 -0.11 -17.89 -10.26
C ILE A 105 -0.37 -19.25 -9.62
N ASN A 106 -0.88 -20.20 -10.39
CA ASN A 106 -1.23 -21.56 -9.91
C ASN A 106 -2.13 -21.57 -8.65
N GLY A 107 -3.09 -20.64 -8.59
CA GLY A 107 -4.05 -20.53 -7.48
C GLY A 107 -3.51 -19.86 -6.20
N GLN A 108 -2.27 -19.40 -6.20
CA GLN A 108 -1.65 -18.72 -5.07
C GLN A 108 -1.17 -17.32 -5.48
N VAL A 109 -1.21 -16.39 -4.53
CA VAL A 109 -0.69 -15.03 -4.76
C VAL A 109 0.83 -15.09 -4.82
N ASP A 110 1.40 -14.60 -5.92
CA ASP A 110 2.85 -14.59 -6.11
C ASP A 110 3.52 -13.48 -5.30
N SER A 111 4.26 -13.86 -4.26
CA SER A 111 4.99 -12.93 -3.41
C SER A 111 6.13 -12.19 -4.12
N ALA A 112 6.63 -12.71 -5.25
CA ALA A 112 7.65 -12.02 -6.05
C ALA A 112 7.11 -10.72 -6.68
N LEU A 113 5.79 -10.66 -6.92
CA LEU A 113 5.11 -9.53 -7.57
C LEU A 113 4.52 -8.51 -6.56
N ARG A 114 4.89 -8.62 -5.28
CA ARG A 114 4.51 -7.64 -4.24
C ARG A 114 5.15 -6.28 -4.50
N ILE A 115 4.48 -5.22 -4.07
CA ILE A 115 5.05 -3.86 -4.09
C ILE A 115 5.79 -3.51 -2.80
N ALA A 116 5.41 -4.13 -1.66
CA ALA A 116 6.03 -3.93 -0.36
C ALA A 116 5.84 -5.15 0.56
N THR A 117 6.67 -5.24 1.61
CA THR A 117 6.47 -6.13 2.75
C THR A 117 6.37 -5.27 4.00
N LEU A 118 5.33 -5.46 4.79
CA LEU A 118 5.09 -4.68 6.01
C LEU A 118 4.79 -5.63 7.18
N ASP A 119 5.41 -5.31 8.32
CA ASP A 119 5.28 -6.09 9.54
C ASP A 119 4.33 -5.41 10.52
N TYR A 120 3.42 -6.18 11.10
CA TYR A 120 2.57 -5.72 12.18
C TYR A 120 3.16 -6.10 13.52
N PHE A 121 3.16 -5.13 14.44
CA PHE A 121 3.54 -5.31 15.83
C PHE A 121 2.45 -4.81 16.77
N LEU A 122 2.47 -5.33 17.98
CA LEU A 122 1.81 -4.68 19.09
C LEU A 122 2.70 -3.57 19.64
N TYR A 123 2.07 -2.46 20.03
CA TYR A 123 2.69 -1.38 20.79
C TYR A 123 1.89 -1.16 22.07
N ARG A 124 2.59 -1.02 23.19
CA ARG A 124 1.98 -0.82 24.51
C ARG A 124 2.59 0.36 25.23
N LEU A 125 1.92 0.83 26.29
CA LEU A 125 2.59 1.67 27.26
C LEU A 125 3.54 0.78 28.10
N LYS A 126 4.77 1.23 28.36
CA LYS A 126 5.76 0.50 29.18
C LYS A 126 5.25 0.08 30.56
N ILE A 127 4.33 0.87 31.12
CA ILE A 127 3.70 0.57 32.42
C ILE A 127 2.61 -0.52 32.35
N GLN A 128 2.11 -0.87 31.16
CA GLN A 128 1.06 -1.89 31.00
C GLN A 128 1.67 -3.29 31.04
N LYS A 129 1.10 -4.16 31.84
CA LYS A 129 1.45 -5.60 31.84
C LYS A 129 0.72 -6.26 30.68
N LEU A 130 1.47 -6.67 29.70
CA LEU A 130 1.02 -7.36 28.50
C LEU A 130 2.16 -8.25 28.01
N GLU A 131 1.86 -9.51 27.74
CA GLU A 131 2.79 -10.46 27.14
C GLU A 131 2.22 -10.97 25.81
N TRP A 132 3.08 -11.14 24.83
CA TRP A 132 2.75 -11.63 23.51
C TRP A 132 3.76 -12.69 23.12
N ASP A 133 3.31 -13.91 22.84
CA ASP A 133 4.19 -15.04 22.48
C ASP A 133 4.30 -15.31 20.97
N GLY A 134 3.61 -14.48 20.17
CA GLY A 134 3.49 -14.65 18.71
C GLY A 134 2.14 -15.23 18.28
N VAL A 135 1.34 -15.77 19.21
CA VAL A 135 0.03 -16.38 18.97
C VAL A 135 -1.01 -15.85 19.96
N LYS A 136 -0.69 -15.84 21.23
CA LYS A 136 -1.60 -15.43 22.32
C LYS A 136 -1.18 -14.13 22.97
N LEU A 137 -2.20 -13.33 23.27
CA LEU A 137 -2.07 -12.10 24.03
C LEU A 137 -2.50 -12.34 25.49
N TYR A 138 -1.54 -12.21 26.40
CA TYR A 138 -1.79 -12.30 27.83
C TYR A 138 -1.82 -10.90 28.41
N SER A 139 -2.94 -10.51 29.00
CA SER A 139 -3.10 -9.19 29.61
C SER A 139 -4.04 -9.22 30.80
N THR A 140 -3.89 -8.24 31.69
CA THR A 140 -4.83 -8.01 32.77
C THR A 140 -6.04 -7.18 32.30
N GLY A 141 -7.23 -7.79 32.26
CA GLY A 141 -8.48 -7.16 31.88
C GLY A 141 -8.86 -7.31 30.39
N ASN A 142 -10.11 -6.96 30.08
CA ASN A 142 -10.74 -7.21 28.77
C ASN A 142 -10.70 -6.02 27.82
N ARG A 143 -9.67 -5.16 27.90
CA ARG A 143 -9.58 -4.01 26.98
C ARG A 143 -9.17 -4.48 25.58
N PRO A 144 -9.82 -3.93 24.52
CA PRO A 144 -9.50 -4.32 23.16
C PRO A 144 -8.12 -3.84 22.73
N VAL A 145 -7.63 -4.41 21.61
CA VAL A 145 -6.49 -3.92 20.87
C VAL A 145 -6.97 -2.88 19.86
N GLY A 146 -6.35 -1.70 19.85
CA GLY A 146 -6.65 -0.65 18.87
C GLY A 146 -6.07 -0.97 17.51
N VAL A 147 -6.83 -0.71 16.43
CA VAL A 147 -6.43 -0.96 15.04
C VAL A 147 -6.92 0.15 14.11
N HIS A 148 -6.27 0.33 12.97
CA HIS A 148 -6.82 1.19 11.92
C HIS A 148 -8.01 0.53 11.24
N THR A 149 -9.06 1.32 11.03
CA THR A 149 -10.28 0.88 10.33
C THR A 149 -9.98 0.30 8.94
N GLY A 150 -10.44 -0.94 8.70
CA GLY A 150 -10.29 -1.63 7.42
C GLY A 150 -8.89 -2.19 7.13
N PHE A 151 -7.97 -2.16 8.10
CA PHE A 151 -6.68 -2.81 7.94
C PHE A 151 -6.82 -4.32 8.12
N SER A 152 -6.08 -5.08 7.32
CA SER A 152 -6.17 -6.55 7.25
C SER A 152 -5.71 -7.29 8.49
N ILE A 153 -5.13 -6.59 9.47
CA ILE A 153 -4.75 -7.16 10.76
C ILE A 153 -5.97 -7.52 11.62
N ILE A 154 -7.12 -6.88 11.35
CA ILE A 154 -8.37 -7.11 12.09
C ILE A 154 -8.77 -8.59 12.00
N ASP A 155 -8.70 -9.18 10.80
CA ASP A 155 -9.05 -10.58 10.57
C ASP A 155 -8.15 -11.50 11.39
N THR A 156 -6.84 -11.27 11.35
CA THR A 156 -5.84 -12.07 12.10
C THR A 156 -6.06 -11.97 13.61
N LEU A 157 -6.35 -10.77 14.14
CA LEU A 157 -6.61 -10.61 15.57
C LEU A 157 -7.91 -11.30 15.98
N LYS A 158 -8.93 -11.25 15.13
CA LYS A 158 -10.20 -11.94 15.34
C LYS A 158 -10.05 -13.47 15.33
N GLU A 159 -9.27 -14.01 14.39
CA GLU A 159 -8.94 -15.44 14.34
C GLU A 159 -8.23 -15.92 15.62
N ASN A 160 -7.44 -15.04 16.25
CA ASN A 160 -6.77 -15.29 17.53
C ASN A 160 -7.61 -14.88 18.75
N GLU A 161 -8.93 -14.68 18.59
CA GLU A 161 -9.88 -14.30 19.66
C GLU A 161 -9.54 -12.99 20.38
N ILE A 162 -8.78 -12.10 19.74
CA ILE A 162 -8.40 -10.79 20.29
C ILE A 162 -9.44 -9.75 19.86
N SER A 163 -10.13 -9.16 20.84
CA SER A 163 -11.10 -8.09 20.57
C SER A 163 -10.39 -6.82 20.08
N THR A 164 -10.99 -6.13 19.10
CA THR A 164 -10.43 -4.94 18.48
C THR A 164 -11.31 -3.71 18.63
N LEU A 165 -10.69 -2.52 18.65
CA LEU A 165 -11.33 -1.22 18.54
C LEU A 165 -10.77 -0.49 17.33
N GLU A 166 -11.61 -0.30 16.32
CA GLU A 166 -11.20 0.39 15.08
C GLU A 166 -11.24 1.90 15.24
N VAL A 167 -10.20 2.58 14.73
CA VAL A 167 -10.11 4.05 14.64
C VAL A 167 -9.54 4.48 13.29
N SER A 168 -9.89 5.70 12.86
CA SER A 168 -9.60 6.18 11.51
C SER A 168 -8.23 6.83 11.33
N SER A 169 -7.51 7.17 12.41
CA SER A 169 -6.22 7.87 12.31
C SER A 169 -5.19 7.37 13.31
N THR A 170 -3.91 7.45 12.95
CA THR A 170 -2.77 7.11 13.80
C THR A 170 -2.77 7.94 15.09
N GLN A 171 -3.03 9.24 14.99
CA GLN A 171 -3.12 10.13 16.16
C GLN A 171 -4.19 9.65 17.15
N HIS A 172 -5.36 9.31 16.66
CA HIS A 172 -6.46 8.82 17.50
C HIS A 172 -6.11 7.47 18.13
N LEU A 173 -5.48 6.57 17.38
CA LEU A 173 -5.05 5.27 17.84
C LEU A 173 -4.10 5.39 19.06
N PHE A 174 -3.05 6.18 18.94
CA PHE A 174 -2.09 6.42 20.03
C PHE A 174 -2.68 7.24 21.19
N LYS A 175 -3.64 8.13 20.92
CA LYS A 175 -4.41 8.82 21.98
C LYS A 175 -5.22 7.83 22.80
N MET A 176 -5.86 6.83 22.17
CA MET A 176 -6.60 5.77 22.88
C MET A 176 -5.67 4.93 23.75
N LEU A 177 -4.48 4.57 23.24
CA LEU A 177 -3.45 3.85 24.00
C LEU A 177 -3.00 4.65 25.23
N ARG A 178 -2.63 5.92 25.06
CA ARG A 178 -2.20 6.80 26.17
C ARG A 178 -3.29 7.02 27.22
N LYS A 179 -4.56 7.04 26.82
CA LYS A 179 -5.71 7.12 27.71
C LYS A 179 -6.10 5.76 28.29
N ARG A 180 -5.33 4.69 28.02
CA ARG A 180 -5.58 3.33 28.49
C ARG A 180 -6.97 2.78 28.11
N ARG A 181 -7.57 3.28 27.04
CA ARG A 181 -8.84 2.77 26.49
C ARG A 181 -8.66 1.48 25.72
N VAL A 182 -7.45 1.24 25.20
CA VAL A 182 -6.99 -0.01 24.59
C VAL A 182 -5.80 -0.55 25.37
N ILE A 183 -5.60 -1.88 25.35
CA ILE A 183 -4.48 -2.51 26.04
C ILE A 183 -3.18 -2.35 25.27
N ALA A 184 -3.28 -2.42 23.95
CA ALA A 184 -2.20 -2.22 22.99
C ALA A 184 -2.78 -1.65 21.69
N VAL A 185 -1.92 -1.28 20.75
CA VAL A 185 -2.31 -1.01 19.37
C VAL A 185 -1.57 -1.97 18.43
N ALA A 186 -2.28 -2.57 17.46
CA ALA A 186 -1.72 -3.42 16.44
C ALA A 186 -1.61 -2.63 15.13
N VAL A 187 -0.38 -2.29 14.75
CA VAL A 187 -0.09 -1.35 13.69
C VAL A 187 1.13 -1.82 12.90
N GLN A 188 1.20 -1.45 11.63
CA GLN A 188 2.41 -1.63 10.83
C GLN A 188 3.58 -0.87 11.48
N SER A 189 4.73 -1.54 11.61
CA SER A 189 5.89 -0.99 12.34
C SER A 189 6.34 0.35 11.77
N ASN A 190 6.35 0.48 10.47
CA ASN A 190 6.73 1.70 9.79
C ASN A 190 5.80 2.90 10.11
N ILE A 191 4.49 2.68 10.28
CA ILE A 191 3.54 3.73 10.73
C ILE A 191 3.79 4.09 12.19
N ALA A 192 3.89 3.07 13.04
CA ALA A 192 4.00 3.28 14.47
C ALA A 192 5.34 3.89 14.88
N ASP A 193 6.45 3.36 14.34
CA ASP A 193 7.79 3.83 14.68
C ASP A 193 7.96 5.30 14.26
N SER A 194 7.56 5.67 13.03
CA SER A 194 7.58 7.06 12.57
C SER A 194 6.75 7.97 13.48
N TYR A 195 5.52 7.58 13.78
CA TYR A 195 4.65 8.38 14.64
C TYR A 195 5.19 8.54 16.07
N ILE A 196 5.77 7.49 16.65
CA ILE A 196 6.38 7.50 17.99
C ILE A 196 7.57 8.46 18.02
N ASP A 197 8.45 8.37 17.03
CA ASP A 197 9.65 9.22 16.94
C ASP A 197 9.30 10.68 16.73
N GLU A 198 8.44 11.00 15.79
CA GLU A 198 8.00 12.37 15.49
C GLU A 198 7.31 13.05 16.69
N ASN A 199 6.53 12.28 17.45
CA ASN A 199 5.79 12.81 18.61
C ASN A 199 6.52 12.58 19.94
N LYS A 200 7.77 12.05 19.93
CA LYS A 200 8.62 11.80 21.11
C LYS A 200 7.90 11.00 22.21
N LEU A 201 7.20 9.93 21.81
CA LEU A 201 6.37 9.12 22.70
C LEU A 201 7.18 8.05 23.45
N ALA A 202 8.18 8.44 24.24
CA ALA A 202 9.12 7.59 24.95
C ALA A 202 8.46 6.58 25.93
N SER A 203 7.19 6.78 26.30
CA SER A 203 6.43 5.89 27.17
C SER A 203 5.82 4.68 26.45
N ILE A 204 5.93 4.61 25.12
CA ILE A 204 5.42 3.53 24.29
C ILE A 204 6.57 2.66 23.83
N GLU A 205 6.33 1.37 23.76
CA GLU A 205 7.32 0.39 23.27
C GLU A 205 6.68 -0.63 22.34
N LYS A 206 7.50 -1.14 21.43
CA LYS A 206 7.18 -2.25 20.52
C LYS A 206 7.27 -3.56 21.28
N VAL A 207 6.30 -4.44 21.07
CA VAL A 207 6.26 -5.78 21.68
C VAL A 207 6.65 -6.82 20.64
N TYR A 208 7.60 -7.66 20.97
CA TYR A 208 8.09 -8.76 20.13
C TYR A 208 7.51 -10.10 20.56
N PRO A 209 7.41 -11.08 19.64
CA PRO A 209 7.70 -11.01 18.21
C PRO A 209 6.65 -10.21 17.41
N PRO A 210 6.83 -9.99 16.09
CA PRO A 210 5.80 -9.41 15.24
C PRO A 210 4.53 -10.28 15.27
N ILE A 211 3.36 -9.65 15.08
CA ILE A 211 2.10 -10.38 14.94
C ILE A 211 2.15 -11.18 13.64
N LEU A 212 2.58 -10.52 12.55
CA LEU A 212 2.81 -11.15 11.25
C LEU A 212 3.50 -10.19 10.29
N SER A 213 4.09 -10.76 9.24
CA SER A 213 4.57 -10.04 8.04
C SER A 213 3.61 -10.28 6.89
N LYS A 214 3.23 -9.21 6.19
CA LYS A 214 2.34 -9.32 5.02
C LYS A 214 2.98 -8.75 3.77
N TYR A 215 2.71 -9.41 2.65
CA TYR A 215 3.00 -8.91 1.31
C TYR A 215 1.86 -8.00 0.84
N TYR A 216 2.21 -6.87 0.27
CA TYR A 216 1.28 -5.88 -0.25
C TYR A 216 1.45 -5.73 -1.75
N TYR A 217 0.35 -5.49 -2.44
CA TYR A 217 0.27 -5.53 -3.89
C TYR A 217 -0.35 -4.25 -4.46
N LEU A 218 -0.05 -3.99 -5.73
CA LEU A 218 -0.89 -3.21 -6.61
C LEU A 218 -1.96 -4.16 -7.15
N ILE A 219 -3.22 -3.82 -6.89
CA ILE A 219 -4.40 -4.60 -7.28
C ILE A 219 -5.25 -3.81 -8.26
N PHE A 220 -5.98 -4.50 -9.10
CA PHE A 220 -6.82 -3.88 -10.12
C PHE A 220 -8.28 -4.30 -9.98
N SER A 221 -9.21 -3.43 -10.41
CA SER A 221 -10.60 -3.81 -10.54
C SER A 221 -10.76 -4.91 -11.59
N HIS A 222 -11.83 -5.71 -11.47
CA HIS A 222 -12.12 -6.76 -12.45
C HIS A 222 -12.26 -6.17 -13.85
N ARG A 223 -13.06 -5.10 -13.98
CA ARG A 223 -13.28 -4.41 -15.26
C ARG A 223 -11.96 -3.95 -15.91
N PHE A 224 -11.05 -3.36 -15.14
CA PHE A 224 -9.79 -2.90 -15.71
C PHE A 224 -8.92 -4.07 -16.18
N THR A 225 -8.86 -5.14 -15.38
CA THR A 225 -8.07 -6.34 -15.72
C THR A 225 -8.62 -7.06 -16.95
N GLU A 226 -9.94 -7.21 -17.05
CA GLU A 226 -10.60 -7.83 -18.21
C GLU A 226 -10.35 -7.05 -19.49
N ASN A 227 -10.38 -5.72 -19.43
CA ASN A 227 -10.13 -4.86 -20.57
C ASN A 227 -8.64 -4.70 -20.93
N ASN A 228 -7.71 -5.04 -19.98
CA ASN A 228 -6.28 -4.79 -20.15
C ASN A 228 -5.42 -5.94 -19.56
N PRO A 229 -5.71 -7.21 -19.88
CA PRO A 229 -5.08 -8.34 -19.18
C PRO A 229 -3.56 -8.38 -19.37
N GLU A 230 -3.07 -8.02 -20.56
CA GLU A 230 -1.64 -8.03 -20.86
C GLU A 230 -0.90 -6.90 -20.12
N LEU A 231 -1.47 -5.69 -20.12
CA LEU A 231 -0.89 -4.56 -19.41
C LEU A 231 -0.81 -4.82 -17.90
N VAL A 232 -1.85 -5.40 -17.31
CA VAL A 232 -1.86 -5.79 -15.89
C VAL A 232 -0.75 -6.80 -15.57
N ARG A 233 -0.56 -7.82 -16.42
CA ARG A 233 0.54 -8.79 -16.28
C ARG A 233 1.91 -8.12 -16.38
N GLN A 234 2.09 -7.23 -17.35
CA GLN A 234 3.35 -6.48 -17.52
C GLN A 234 3.63 -5.59 -16.31
N ILE A 235 2.62 -4.88 -15.79
CA ILE A 235 2.76 -4.05 -14.59
C ILE A 235 3.25 -4.88 -13.40
N TRP A 236 2.63 -6.01 -13.10
CA TRP A 236 3.05 -6.84 -11.97
C TRP A 236 4.46 -7.40 -12.15
N ARG A 237 4.82 -7.90 -13.34
CA ARG A 237 6.18 -8.37 -13.64
C ARG A 237 7.21 -7.25 -13.46
N THR A 238 6.93 -6.08 -14.04
CA THR A 238 7.82 -4.92 -13.89
C THR A 238 7.99 -4.51 -12.42
N ILE A 239 6.94 -4.55 -11.60
CA ILE A 239 7.08 -4.32 -10.15
C ILE A 239 8.05 -5.33 -9.54
N GLY A 240 7.90 -6.63 -9.86
CA GLY A 240 8.81 -7.67 -9.40
C GLY A 240 10.26 -7.39 -9.75
N ASP A 241 10.51 -6.92 -10.97
CA ASP A 241 11.85 -6.66 -11.49
C ASP A 241 12.52 -5.42 -10.89
N ILE A 242 11.76 -4.32 -10.67
CA ILE A 242 12.35 -3.03 -10.28
C ILE A 242 12.24 -2.69 -8.80
N ARG A 243 11.27 -3.28 -8.06
CA ARG A 243 10.92 -2.91 -6.67
C ARG A 243 12.14 -2.81 -5.75
N ASP A 244 12.97 -3.83 -5.73
CA ASP A 244 14.07 -3.91 -4.76
C ASP A 244 15.12 -2.84 -5.07
N GLN A 245 15.45 -2.62 -6.34
CA GLN A 245 16.40 -1.57 -6.75
C GLN A 245 15.84 -0.17 -6.48
N VAL A 246 14.56 0.08 -6.80
CA VAL A 246 13.91 1.37 -6.50
C VAL A 246 13.89 1.62 -4.99
N THR A 247 13.55 0.61 -4.20
CA THR A 247 13.55 0.71 -2.74
C THR A 247 14.91 1.10 -2.20
N VAL A 248 15.99 0.42 -2.62
CA VAL A 248 17.36 0.73 -2.18
C VAL A 248 17.78 2.14 -2.59
N ASN A 249 17.46 2.57 -3.80
CA ASN A 249 17.84 3.90 -4.29
C ASN A 249 17.04 5.01 -3.58
N SER A 250 15.78 4.76 -3.28
CA SER A 250 14.85 5.76 -2.74
C SER A 250 14.93 5.89 -1.22
N ILE A 251 15.24 4.81 -0.48
CA ILE A 251 15.17 4.79 0.98
C ILE A 251 15.95 5.94 1.63
N LYS A 252 17.11 6.31 1.07
CA LYS A 252 17.95 7.39 1.57
C LYS A 252 17.24 8.76 1.59
N LYS A 253 16.33 9.01 0.65
CA LYS A 253 15.55 10.28 0.59
C LYS A 253 14.63 10.43 1.79
N TYR A 254 14.23 9.31 2.40
CA TYR A 254 13.29 9.26 3.51
C TYR A 254 13.99 9.17 4.86
N THR A 255 15.15 8.52 4.95
CA THR A 255 15.91 8.37 6.21
C THR A 255 16.62 9.67 6.65
N THR A 256 16.89 10.61 5.75
CA THR A 256 17.55 11.88 6.07
C THR A 256 16.62 12.94 6.68
N ARG A 257 15.32 12.70 6.83
CA ARG A 257 14.36 13.65 7.44
C ARG A 257 14.34 13.65 8.98
N HIS A 258 15.09 12.78 9.64
CA HIS A 258 15.06 12.60 11.10
C HIS A 258 16.29 13.15 11.83
N HIS A 259 16.94 14.21 11.29
CA HIS A 259 18.02 14.94 12.00
C HIS A 259 17.73 16.42 12.11
#